data_b42056dbf569934c0ee52c8a3db0f7f8
#
_entry.id   b42056dbf569934c0ee52c8a3db0f7f8
#
_cell.length_a   1.000
_cell.length_b   1.000
_cell.length_c   1.000
_cell.angle_alpha   90.00
_cell.angle_beta   90.00
_cell.angle_gamma   90.00
#
_symmetry.space_group_name_H-M   'P 1'
#
loop_
_entity.id
_entity.type
_entity.pdbx_description
1 polymer ?
#
loop_
_entity_poly.entity_id
_entity_poly.type
_entity_poly.pdbx_seq_one_letter_code
_entity_poly.pdbx_strand_id
1 'polypeptide(L)'
;GTWGGIYAPTIRYNKGVFYMITTNVSDKGNFLVHTTDPRGEWSEPVWIKQGGIDPSLYFEDGKCYLVSNPDVGIYLCEINPMTGEQLSESKRIWNGTGGRHPEGPHIYKKDGWYYLLISEGGTEYGHKVTIARSRDIDGPYESNPANPILTHINKNAQNSPIQGTGHADLIEAHDGSWWMVCLAFRPQTGSHHLLGRETFIAPVRWDKNAWPVVNGDGSIALQMDVPTLPQQPFESKTPHTTFNTEKLGPEWIYLRNPKQENYILNGKTLRLKATPVNLNSMDSPTFIGRRQQHIDFTAGTSVSYTHLTLPTT
;
A
#
# COMPACT_ATOMS: atom_id res chain seq x y z
N GLY A 1 9.82 -10.57 -16.87
CA GLY A 1 9.55 -9.25 -16.34
C GLY A 1 9.10 -9.27 -14.88
N THR A 2 9.37 -8.22 -14.18
CA THR A 2 9.07 -8.09 -12.73
C THR A 2 7.73 -7.40 -12.46
N TRP A 3 6.88 -7.29 -13.46
CA TRP A 3 5.58 -6.60 -13.40
C TRP A 3 4.43 -7.48 -12.92
N GLY A 4 4.70 -8.67 -12.44
CA GLY A 4 3.71 -9.61 -11.95
C GLY A 4 3.72 -9.70 -10.41
N GLY A 5 2.85 -10.56 -9.88
CA GLY A 5 2.75 -10.89 -8.46
C GLY A 5 1.65 -10.11 -7.74
N ILE A 6 1.88 -9.84 -6.47
CA ILE A 6 0.92 -9.19 -5.58
C ILE A 6 1.03 -7.66 -5.71
N TYR A 7 -0.11 -7.01 -5.97
CA TYR A 7 -0.25 -5.56 -6.02
C TYR A 7 -0.67 -4.98 -4.66
N ALA A 8 -1.11 -3.72 -4.65
CA ALA A 8 -1.41 -2.98 -3.44
C ALA A 8 -2.49 -3.67 -2.59
N PRO A 9 -2.22 -4.00 -1.32
CA PRO A 9 -3.21 -4.55 -0.41
C PRO A 9 -3.99 -3.45 0.32
N THR A 10 -5.22 -3.76 0.67
CA THR A 10 -6.04 -2.98 1.59
C THR A 10 -6.41 -3.82 2.79
N ILE A 11 -6.35 -3.26 4.00
CA ILE A 11 -6.79 -3.91 5.23
C ILE A 11 -8.02 -3.20 5.78
N ARG A 12 -9.00 -3.97 6.25
CA ARG A 12 -10.19 -3.47 6.95
C ARG A 12 -10.48 -4.35 8.16
N TYR A 13 -11.00 -3.71 9.21
CA TYR A 13 -11.47 -4.40 10.41
C TYR A 13 -12.99 -4.32 10.47
N ASN A 14 -13.63 -5.46 10.74
CA ASN A 14 -15.07 -5.53 10.95
C ASN A 14 -15.42 -6.60 11.99
N LYS A 15 -16.06 -6.19 13.10
CA LYS A 15 -16.61 -7.09 14.13
C LYS A 15 -15.64 -8.18 14.62
N GLY A 16 -14.40 -7.81 14.95
CA GLY A 16 -13.39 -8.72 15.49
C GLY A 16 -12.53 -9.43 14.44
N VAL A 17 -12.78 -9.20 13.15
CA VAL A 17 -12.04 -9.83 12.06
C VAL A 17 -11.32 -8.77 11.24
N PHE A 18 -10.05 -9.01 10.95
CA PHE A 18 -9.26 -8.27 9.97
C PHE A 18 -9.36 -8.97 8.61
N TYR A 19 -9.61 -8.19 7.58
CA TYR A 19 -9.67 -8.63 6.19
C TYR A 19 -8.59 -7.89 5.41
N MET A 20 -7.70 -8.59 4.74
CA MET A 20 -6.74 -8.02 3.81
C MET A 20 -7.09 -8.50 2.41
N ILE A 21 -7.30 -7.58 1.49
CA ILE A 21 -7.64 -7.87 0.09
C ILE A 21 -6.59 -7.26 -0.84
N THR A 22 -6.26 -7.97 -1.90
CA THR A 22 -5.26 -7.55 -2.89
C THR A 22 -5.49 -8.24 -4.23
N THR A 23 -4.65 -7.94 -5.21
CA THR A 23 -4.67 -8.56 -6.54
C THR A 23 -3.38 -9.31 -6.80
N ASN A 24 -3.48 -10.56 -7.23
CA ASN A 24 -2.37 -11.26 -7.88
C ASN A 24 -2.54 -11.15 -9.40
N VAL A 25 -1.81 -10.21 -10.01
CA VAL A 25 -1.92 -9.95 -11.45
C VAL A 25 -1.30 -11.05 -12.32
N SER A 26 -0.58 -12.00 -11.72
CA SER A 26 0.06 -13.13 -12.40
C SER A 26 -0.74 -14.43 -12.31
N ASP A 27 -1.86 -14.43 -11.59
CA ASP A 27 -2.68 -15.62 -11.34
C ASP A 27 -4.18 -15.26 -11.40
N LYS A 28 -4.97 -15.66 -10.42
CA LYS A 28 -6.44 -15.61 -10.44
C LYS A 28 -7.04 -14.23 -10.16
N GLY A 29 -6.24 -13.18 -10.01
CA GLY A 29 -6.72 -11.82 -9.78
C GLY A 29 -6.95 -11.51 -8.30
N ASN A 30 -8.12 -10.97 -7.96
CA ASN A 30 -8.43 -10.50 -6.61
C ASN A 30 -8.65 -11.64 -5.63
N PHE A 31 -8.09 -11.51 -4.44
CA PHE A 31 -8.34 -12.42 -3.32
C PHE A 31 -8.24 -11.69 -1.99
N LEU A 32 -8.88 -12.24 -0.98
CA LEU A 32 -8.74 -11.79 0.39
C LEU A 32 -8.26 -12.91 1.31
N VAL A 33 -7.64 -12.52 2.41
CA VAL A 33 -7.33 -13.35 3.57
C VAL A 33 -7.89 -12.67 4.81
N HIS A 34 -8.20 -13.43 5.85
CA HIS A 34 -8.75 -12.89 7.09
C HIS A 34 -8.12 -13.53 8.32
N THR A 35 -8.18 -12.82 9.45
CA THR A 35 -7.71 -13.30 10.75
C THR A 35 -8.37 -12.51 11.88
N THR A 36 -8.34 -13.06 13.08
CA THR A 36 -8.71 -12.34 14.32
C THR A 36 -7.52 -11.70 15.02
N ASP A 37 -6.28 -12.12 14.70
CA ASP A 37 -5.03 -11.50 15.16
C ASP A 37 -4.12 -11.21 13.95
N PRO A 38 -3.92 -9.96 13.55
CA PRO A 38 -3.11 -9.61 12.38
C PRO A 38 -1.62 -9.94 12.53
N ARG A 39 -1.17 -10.28 13.75
CA ARG A 39 0.21 -10.75 14.03
C ARG A 39 0.33 -12.27 13.98
N GLY A 40 -0.80 -12.96 13.94
CA GLY A 40 -0.89 -14.41 13.89
C GLY A 40 -0.98 -14.95 12.46
N GLU A 41 -1.57 -16.13 12.35
CA GLU A 41 -1.81 -16.77 11.06
C GLU A 41 -3.03 -16.17 10.36
N TRP A 42 -2.94 -16.04 9.04
CA TRP A 42 -4.01 -15.63 8.15
C TRP A 42 -4.64 -16.84 7.47
N SER A 43 -5.90 -16.72 7.08
CA SER A 43 -6.60 -17.79 6.35
C SER A 43 -5.95 -18.10 5.01
N GLU A 44 -6.34 -19.23 4.43
CA GLU A 44 -6.12 -19.49 3.01
C GLU A 44 -6.80 -18.42 2.14
N PRO A 45 -6.30 -18.16 0.92
CA PRO A 45 -6.86 -17.17 0.02
C PRO A 45 -8.29 -17.48 -0.39
N VAL A 46 -9.17 -16.51 -0.21
CA VAL A 46 -10.55 -16.51 -0.71
C VAL A 46 -10.58 -15.71 -2.01
N TRP A 47 -10.75 -16.39 -3.14
CA TRP A 47 -10.70 -15.78 -4.47
C TRP A 47 -12.01 -15.08 -4.82
N ILE A 48 -11.90 -13.91 -5.46
CA ILE A 48 -13.02 -13.03 -5.81
C ILE A 48 -13.19 -13.00 -7.32
N LYS A 49 -14.45 -13.04 -7.78
CA LYS A 49 -14.79 -13.04 -9.21
C LYS A 49 -14.61 -11.66 -9.85
N GLN A 50 -14.96 -10.55 -9.15
CA GLN A 50 -14.77 -9.21 -9.70
C GLN A 50 -13.30 -8.94 -9.94
N GLY A 51 -12.93 -8.65 -11.18
CA GLY A 51 -11.57 -8.39 -11.60
C GLY A 51 -11.09 -6.97 -11.30
N GLY A 52 -10.02 -6.57 -11.97
CA GLY A 52 -9.34 -5.29 -11.78
C GLY A 52 -8.23 -5.37 -10.76
N ILE A 53 -7.71 -4.19 -10.38
CA ILE A 53 -6.65 -4.06 -9.36
C ILE A 53 -7.13 -3.21 -8.19
N ASP A 54 -6.29 -3.11 -7.15
CA ASP A 54 -6.48 -2.27 -5.97
C ASP A 54 -7.84 -2.43 -5.30
N PRO A 55 -8.27 -3.66 -5.02
CA PRO A 55 -9.57 -3.88 -4.39
C PRO A 55 -9.59 -3.34 -2.97
N SER A 56 -10.73 -2.79 -2.55
CA SER A 56 -10.97 -2.48 -1.15
C SER A 56 -12.38 -2.92 -0.71
N LEU A 57 -12.54 -3.07 0.61
CA LEU A 57 -13.79 -3.51 1.22
C LEU A 57 -14.42 -2.37 2.02
N TYR A 58 -15.76 -2.33 1.99
CA TYR A 58 -16.57 -1.49 2.85
C TYR A 58 -17.66 -2.32 3.50
N PHE A 59 -17.83 -2.20 4.83
CA PHE A 59 -18.79 -2.98 5.60
C PHE A 59 -19.88 -2.07 6.17
N GLU A 60 -21.13 -2.43 5.92
CA GLU A 60 -22.30 -1.74 6.46
C GLU A 60 -23.48 -2.69 6.57
N ASP A 61 -24.25 -2.60 7.66
CA ASP A 61 -25.50 -3.33 7.90
C ASP A 61 -25.43 -4.84 7.62
N GLY A 62 -24.30 -5.45 7.96
CA GLY A 62 -24.04 -6.89 7.75
C GLY A 62 -23.64 -7.27 6.33
N LYS A 63 -23.53 -6.31 5.43
CA LYS A 63 -23.05 -6.49 4.06
C LYS A 63 -21.59 -6.16 3.93
N CYS A 64 -20.94 -6.77 2.93
CA CYS A 64 -19.60 -6.46 2.51
C CYS A 64 -19.60 -6.02 1.05
N TYR A 65 -19.23 -4.79 0.81
CA TYR A 65 -19.09 -4.22 -0.53
C TYR A 65 -17.63 -4.24 -0.96
N LEU A 66 -17.41 -4.65 -2.18
CA LEU A 66 -16.10 -4.65 -2.85
C LEU A 66 -16.08 -3.56 -3.90
N VAL A 67 -15.02 -2.75 -3.91
CA VAL A 67 -14.70 -1.83 -5.01
C VAL A 67 -13.35 -2.17 -5.61
N SER A 68 -13.24 -2.07 -6.93
CA SER A 68 -11.99 -2.25 -7.69
C SER A 68 -12.08 -1.54 -9.04
N ASN A 69 -11.00 -1.54 -9.84
CA ASN A 69 -11.01 -0.95 -11.17
C ASN A 69 -10.74 -1.98 -12.28
N PRO A 70 -11.74 -2.69 -12.77
CA PRO A 70 -11.58 -3.65 -13.86
C PRO A 70 -11.16 -3.05 -15.21
N ASP A 71 -11.44 -1.77 -15.42
CA ASP A 71 -11.14 -1.04 -16.67
C ASP A 71 -10.78 0.43 -16.38
N VAL A 72 -11.42 1.37 -17.06
CA VAL A 72 -11.24 2.83 -16.89
C VAL A 72 -12.18 3.45 -15.85
N GLY A 73 -12.86 2.63 -15.03
CA GLY A 73 -13.80 3.09 -14.04
C GLY A 73 -13.76 2.25 -12.77
N ILE A 74 -14.44 2.74 -11.74
CA ILE A 74 -14.58 2.05 -10.46
C ILE A 74 -15.89 1.30 -10.44
N TYR A 75 -15.80 0.03 -10.05
CA TYR A 75 -16.94 -0.89 -9.96
C TYR A 75 -17.16 -1.32 -8.53
N LEU A 76 -18.42 -1.51 -8.18
CA LEU A 76 -18.88 -1.99 -6.88
C LEU A 76 -19.76 -3.23 -7.06
N CYS A 77 -19.57 -4.21 -6.17
CA CYS A 77 -20.49 -5.31 -5.97
C CYS A 77 -20.57 -5.68 -4.48
N GLU A 78 -21.63 -6.39 -4.09
CA GLU A 78 -21.72 -7.04 -2.78
C GLU A 78 -21.09 -8.43 -2.86
N ILE A 79 -20.33 -8.82 -1.83
CA ILE A 79 -19.70 -10.14 -1.73
C ILE A 79 -19.91 -10.77 -0.35
N ASN A 80 -19.81 -12.08 -0.29
CA ASN A 80 -19.58 -12.78 0.96
C ASN A 80 -18.05 -12.84 1.22
N PRO A 81 -17.50 -12.14 2.23
CA PRO A 81 -16.05 -12.08 2.44
C PRO A 81 -15.46 -13.39 2.96
N MET A 82 -16.28 -14.35 3.42
CA MET A 82 -15.81 -15.64 3.90
C MET A 82 -15.70 -16.68 2.79
N THR A 83 -16.47 -16.52 1.71
CA THR A 83 -16.52 -17.48 0.60
C THR A 83 -16.03 -16.92 -0.72
N GLY A 84 -15.95 -15.59 -0.85
CA GLY A 84 -15.67 -14.90 -2.10
C GLY A 84 -16.84 -14.84 -3.08
N GLU A 85 -18.00 -15.36 -2.69
CA GLU A 85 -19.20 -15.35 -3.51
C GLU A 85 -19.65 -13.92 -3.80
N GLN A 86 -19.85 -13.60 -5.07
CA GLN A 86 -20.42 -12.32 -5.49
C GLN A 86 -21.94 -12.38 -5.37
N LEU A 87 -22.52 -11.50 -4.54
CA LEU A 87 -23.95 -11.49 -4.18
C LEU A 87 -24.77 -10.49 -5.01
N SER A 88 -24.11 -9.58 -5.72
CA SER A 88 -24.76 -8.66 -6.66
C SER A 88 -23.96 -8.54 -7.95
N GLU A 89 -24.60 -8.02 -9.01
CA GLU A 89 -23.88 -7.65 -10.24
C GLU A 89 -22.88 -6.53 -9.97
N SER A 90 -21.77 -6.54 -10.70
CA SER A 90 -20.80 -5.45 -10.67
C SER A 90 -21.35 -4.23 -11.41
N LYS A 91 -21.48 -3.12 -10.70
CA LYS A 91 -21.98 -1.85 -11.23
C LYS A 91 -20.84 -0.83 -11.29
N ARG A 92 -20.65 -0.18 -12.43
CA ARG A 92 -19.77 0.97 -12.55
C ARG A 92 -20.37 2.15 -11.79
N ILE A 93 -19.66 2.69 -10.81
CA ILE A 93 -20.16 3.75 -9.93
C ILE A 93 -19.52 5.11 -10.20
N TRP A 94 -18.27 5.15 -10.70
CA TRP A 94 -17.58 6.40 -11.06
C TRP A 94 -16.43 6.16 -12.03
N ASN A 95 -16.13 7.16 -12.88
CA ASN A 95 -15.04 7.12 -13.85
C ASN A 95 -13.85 8.06 -13.49
N GLY A 96 -13.87 8.62 -12.27
CA GLY A 96 -12.89 9.64 -11.90
C GLY A 96 -13.17 10.98 -12.55
N THR A 97 -12.13 11.81 -12.59
CA THR A 97 -12.19 13.17 -13.18
C THR A 97 -11.69 13.23 -14.62
N GLY A 98 -11.51 12.07 -15.26
CA GLY A 98 -10.94 11.95 -16.61
C GLY A 98 -9.42 11.85 -16.64
N GLY A 99 -8.79 11.67 -15.47
CA GLY A 99 -7.38 11.35 -15.38
C GLY A 99 -7.08 9.94 -15.86
N ARG A 100 -5.81 9.71 -16.19
CA ARG A 100 -5.28 8.42 -16.59
C ARG A 100 -5.28 7.46 -15.39
N HIS A 101 -5.61 6.20 -15.59
CA HIS A 101 -5.51 5.12 -14.59
C HIS A 101 -6.23 5.44 -13.27
N PRO A 102 -7.59 5.51 -13.25
CA PRO A 102 -8.32 5.57 -11.98
C PRO A 102 -8.07 4.27 -11.19
N GLU A 103 -7.52 4.38 -9.99
CA GLU A 103 -7.07 3.24 -9.18
C GLU A 103 -7.22 3.51 -7.67
N GLY A 104 -6.96 2.52 -6.81
CA GLY A 104 -6.96 2.66 -5.36
C GLY A 104 -8.30 3.15 -4.78
N PRO A 105 -9.44 2.56 -5.13
CA PRO A 105 -10.73 3.04 -4.66
C PRO A 105 -10.98 2.69 -3.20
N HIS A 106 -11.48 3.65 -2.41
CA HIS A 106 -11.93 3.44 -1.03
C HIS A 106 -13.25 4.15 -0.79
N ILE A 107 -14.18 3.48 -0.08
CA ILE A 107 -15.47 4.05 0.33
C ILE A 107 -15.44 4.38 1.83
N TYR A 108 -15.96 5.56 2.15
CA TYR A 108 -16.17 6.04 3.53
C TYR A 108 -17.59 6.58 3.66
N LYS A 109 -18.18 6.45 4.85
CA LYS A 109 -19.48 7.06 5.16
C LYS A 109 -19.32 8.13 6.22
N LYS A 110 -19.79 9.34 5.93
CA LYS A 110 -19.78 10.46 6.87
C LYS A 110 -20.97 11.39 6.63
N ASP A 111 -21.65 11.74 7.70
CA ASP A 111 -22.82 12.66 7.67
C ASP A 111 -23.90 12.26 6.65
N GLY A 112 -24.12 10.97 6.47
CA GLY A 112 -25.11 10.43 5.53
C GLY A 112 -24.71 10.52 4.05
N TRP A 113 -23.42 10.74 3.76
CA TRP A 113 -22.83 10.65 2.44
C TRP A 113 -21.86 9.46 2.37
N TYR A 114 -21.87 8.77 1.24
CA TYR A 114 -20.80 7.87 0.83
C TYR A 114 -19.78 8.67 0.02
N TYR A 115 -18.52 8.62 0.44
CA TYR A 115 -17.40 9.25 -0.26
C TYR A 115 -16.58 8.16 -0.92
N LEU A 116 -16.29 8.33 -2.20
CA LEU A 116 -15.43 7.45 -2.99
C LEU A 116 -14.13 8.18 -3.29
N LEU A 117 -13.05 7.77 -2.64
CA LEU A 117 -11.68 8.24 -2.86
C LEU A 117 -11.01 7.36 -3.90
N ILE A 118 -10.29 7.96 -4.85
CA ILE A 118 -9.47 7.25 -5.82
C ILE A 118 -8.19 8.00 -6.10
N SER A 119 -7.26 7.33 -6.77
CA SER A 119 -6.09 7.97 -7.37
C SER A 119 -6.17 7.94 -8.89
N GLU A 120 -5.55 8.94 -9.52
CA GLU A 120 -5.48 9.08 -10.97
C GLU A 120 -4.08 9.58 -11.37
N GLY A 121 -3.70 9.42 -12.63
CA GLY A 121 -2.44 9.90 -13.18
C GLY A 121 -1.34 8.85 -13.26
N GLY A 122 -1.53 7.69 -12.63
CA GLY A 122 -0.52 6.66 -12.49
C GLY A 122 0.55 7.02 -11.45
N THR A 123 1.26 6.02 -10.95
CA THR A 123 2.20 6.15 -9.83
C THR A 123 3.53 6.81 -10.24
N GLU A 124 3.46 8.01 -10.77
CA GLU A 124 4.56 8.84 -11.25
C GLU A 124 4.27 10.34 -10.97
N TYR A 125 4.97 11.28 -11.59
CA TYR A 125 4.80 12.72 -11.35
C TYR A 125 3.37 13.24 -11.56
N GLY A 126 2.57 12.59 -12.43
CA GLY A 126 1.17 12.92 -12.67
C GLY A 126 0.17 12.42 -11.63
N HIS A 127 0.64 11.73 -10.59
CA HIS A 127 -0.22 11.09 -9.58
C HIS A 127 -0.95 12.12 -8.72
N LYS A 128 -2.22 11.85 -8.44
CA LYS A 128 -3.10 12.74 -7.66
C LYS A 128 -4.22 11.92 -7.01
N VAL A 129 -4.84 12.50 -5.98
CA VAL A 129 -6.01 11.94 -5.31
C VAL A 129 -7.24 12.75 -5.63
N THR A 130 -8.31 12.09 -6.04
CA THR A 130 -9.62 12.68 -6.33
C THR A 130 -10.71 12.00 -5.52
N ILE A 131 -11.83 12.69 -5.32
CA ILE A 131 -12.92 12.20 -4.49
C ILE A 131 -14.26 12.59 -5.09
N ALA A 132 -15.25 11.71 -4.92
CA ALA A 132 -16.64 11.95 -5.24
C ALA A 132 -17.51 11.52 -4.06
N ARG A 133 -18.79 11.91 -4.04
CA ARG A 133 -19.75 11.47 -3.02
C ARG A 133 -21.11 11.17 -3.58
N SER A 134 -21.90 10.37 -2.86
CA SER A 134 -23.29 10.04 -3.18
C SER A 134 -24.12 9.85 -1.91
N ARG A 135 -25.44 9.93 -2.03
CA ARG A 135 -26.37 9.52 -0.97
C ARG A 135 -26.59 8.01 -0.94
N ASP A 136 -26.38 7.35 -2.06
CA ASP A 136 -26.48 5.92 -2.21
C ASP A 136 -25.12 5.31 -2.52
N ILE A 137 -24.81 4.14 -1.92
CA ILE A 137 -23.50 3.49 -2.05
C ILE A 137 -23.16 3.12 -3.50
N ASP A 138 -24.17 2.85 -4.31
CA ASP A 138 -24.03 2.49 -5.72
C ASP A 138 -24.23 3.69 -6.68
N GLY A 139 -24.23 4.92 -6.14
CA GLY A 139 -24.29 6.18 -6.89
C GLY A 139 -25.69 6.67 -7.23
N PRO A 140 -25.81 7.72 -8.05
CA PRO A 140 -24.71 8.39 -8.78
C PRO A 140 -23.77 9.20 -7.87
N TYR A 141 -22.47 9.13 -8.16
CA TYR A 141 -21.45 9.89 -7.44
C TYR A 141 -21.21 11.26 -8.09
N GLU A 142 -21.30 12.33 -7.31
CA GLU A 142 -20.93 13.68 -7.71
C GLU A 142 -19.44 13.95 -7.41
N SER A 143 -18.70 14.41 -8.40
CA SER A 143 -17.28 14.74 -8.24
C SER A 143 -17.11 15.99 -7.38
N ASN A 144 -16.11 16.00 -6.50
CA ASN A 144 -15.73 17.23 -5.79
C ASN A 144 -15.30 18.31 -6.78
N PRO A 145 -15.92 19.50 -6.78
CA PRO A 145 -15.54 20.59 -7.69
C PRO A 145 -14.12 21.11 -7.46
N ALA A 146 -13.52 20.84 -6.30
CA ALA A 146 -12.15 21.22 -5.95
C ALA A 146 -11.12 20.09 -6.20
N ASN A 147 -11.50 19.01 -6.92
CA ASN A 147 -10.53 17.96 -7.27
C ASN A 147 -9.36 18.51 -8.10
N PRO A 148 -8.14 17.98 -7.93
CA PRO A 148 -7.73 16.94 -6.97
C PRO A 148 -7.59 17.47 -5.54
N ILE A 149 -7.93 16.64 -4.54
CA ILE A 149 -7.80 16.99 -3.12
C ILE A 149 -6.37 16.83 -2.59
N LEU A 150 -5.54 16.09 -3.30
CA LEU A 150 -4.10 15.95 -3.06
C LEU A 150 -3.36 15.87 -4.40
N THR A 151 -2.38 16.75 -4.60
CA THR A 151 -1.46 16.69 -5.74
C THR A 151 -0.24 17.58 -5.54
N HIS A 152 0.88 17.18 -6.14
CA HIS A 152 2.07 18.02 -6.27
C HIS A 152 2.37 18.45 -7.72
N ILE A 153 1.48 18.12 -8.67
CA ILE A 153 1.69 18.41 -10.11
C ILE A 153 1.88 19.90 -10.37
N ASN A 154 1.06 20.74 -9.73
CA ASN A 154 1.00 22.18 -10.01
C ASN A 154 1.58 23.04 -8.87
N LYS A 155 2.18 22.42 -7.84
CA LYS A 155 2.69 23.11 -6.65
C LYS A 155 4.21 23.23 -6.69
N ASN A 156 4.76 23.96 -7.69
CA ASN A 156 6.21 24.02 -7.90
C ASN A 156 6.86 22.64 -7.89
N ALA A 157 6.28 21.72 -8.65
CA ALA A 157 6.66 20.32 -8.67
C ALA A 157 8.18 20.11 -8.83
N GLN A 158 8.84 20.99 -9.61
CA GLN A 158 10.29 20.96 -9.79
C GLN A 158 11.08 21.30 -8.51
N ASN A 159 10.50 22.05 -7.59
CA ASN A 159 11.13 22.49 -6.34
C ASN A 159 10.59 21.77 -5.10
N SER A 160 9.50 20.98 -5.22
CA SER A 160 8.99 20.21 -4.11
C SER A 160 9.88 18.99 -3.88
N PRO A 161 10.35 18.76 -2.64
CA PRO A 161 11.12 17.56 -2.30
C PRO A 161 10.27 16.27 -2.32
N ILE A 162 8.95 16.39 -2.46
CA ILE A 162 8.00 15.28 -2.51
C ILE A 162 7.25 15.35 -3.84
N GLN A 163 7.12 14.22 -4.53
CA GLN A 163 6.48 14.08 -5.82
C GLN A 163 5.61 12.82 -5.90
N GLY A 164 4.71 12.75 -6.90
CA GLY A 164 3.92 11.56 -7.20
C GLY A 164 2.97 11.15 -6.08
N THR A 165 2.36 12.13 -5.41
CA THR A 165 1.43 11.90 -4.29
C THR A 165 0.14 11.26 -4.76
N GLY A 166 -0.22 10.09 -4.20
CA GLY A 166 -1.44 9.39 -4.57
C GLY A 166 -1.62 8.07 -3.81
N HIS A 167 -2.50 7.22 -4.32
CA HIS A 167 -2.86 5.91 -3.77
C HIS A 167 -3.13 5.99 -2.27
N ALA A 168 -4.08 6.87 -1.91
CA ALA A 168 -4.33 7.27 -0.53
C ALA A 168 -5.46 6.48 0.11
N ASP A 169 -5.39 6.35 1.43
CA ASP A 169 -6.47 5.87 2.30
C ASP A 169 -6.73 6.89 3.42
N LEU A 170 -7.97 7.01 3.88
CA LEU A 170 -8.37 7.90 4.97
C LEU A 170 -8.61 7.09 6.24
N ILE A 171 -8.17 7.62 7.37
CA ILE A 171 -8.29 6.98 8.67
C ILE A 171 -8.87 7.99 9.67
N GLU A 172 -9.92 7.58 10.38
CA GLU A 172 -10.38 8.27 11.57
C GLU A 172 -9.62 7.71 12.77
N ALA A 173 -8.90 8.58 13.48
CA ALA A 173 -8.19 8.22 14.70
C ALA A 173 -9.15 8.14 15.89
N HIS A 174 -8.70 7.53 17.00
CA HIS A 174 -9.52 7.33 18.21
C HIS A 174 -9.98 8.63 18.91
N ASP A 175 -9.33 9.76 18.59
CA ASP A 175 -9.70 11.10 19.08
C ASP A 175 -10.68 11.82 18.13
N GLY A 176 -11.11 11.17 17.04
CA GLY A 176 -12.01 11.72 16.03
C GLY A 176 -11.30 12.58 14.97
N SER A 177 -9.99 12.75 15.05
CA SER A 177 -9.20 13.41 13.99
C SER A 177 -9.09 12.51 12.76
N TRP A 178 -9.06 13.14 11.58
CA TRP A 178 -8.92 12.42 10.31
C TRP A 178 -7.54 12.62 9.71
N TRP A 179 -7.02 11.55 9.14
CA TRP A 179 -5.69 11.48 8.55
C TRP A 179 -5.76 10.81 7.19
N MET A 180 -4.91 11.27 6.27
CA MET A 180 -4.66 10.60 5.00
C MET A 180 -3.29 9.95 5.05
N VAL A 181 -3.21 8.66 4.73
CA VAL A 181 -1.96 7.99 4.38
C VAL A 181 -1.90 7.86 2.87
N CYS A 182 -0.74 8.13 2.28
CA CYS A 182 -0.57 8.04 0.83
C CYS A 182 0.85 7.61 0.49
N LEU A 183 1.05 7.17 -0.75
CA LEU A 183 2.40 7.03 -1.29
C LEU A 183 2.87 8.32 -1.94
N ALA A 184 4.17 8.51 -1.94
CA ALA A 184 4.87 9.52 -2.72
C ALA A 184 6.34 9.10 -2.84
N PHE A 185 7.16 9.87 -3.54
CA PHE A 185 8.61 9.65 -3.61
C PHE A 185 9.36 10.97 -3.46
N ARG A 186 10.63 10.87 -3.01
CA ARG A 186 11.53 12.01 -2.86
C ARG A 186 12.59 11.98 -3.95
N PRO A 187 12.44 12.80 -5.01
CA PRO A 187 13.44 12.85 -6.08
C PRO A 187 14.78 13.35 -5.56
N GLN A 188 15.82 12.80 -6.12
CA GLN A 188 17.20 13.26 -5.96
C GLN A 188 17.68 13.86 -7.28
N THR A 189 18.97 13.96 -7.50
CA THR A 189 19.55 14.50 -8.73
C THR A 189 19.00 13.81 -9.97
N GLY A 190 18.58 14.59 -10.96
CA GLY A 190 18.10 14.08 -12.24
C GLY A 190 16.73 13.39 -12.18
N SER A 191 15.88 13.75 -11.24
CA SER A 191 14.53 13.18 -11.07
C SER A 191 14.49 11.70 -10.65
N HIS A 192 15.62 11.14 -10.25
CA HIS A 192 15.69 9.78 -9.72
C HIS A 192 15.34 9.75 -8.24
N HIS A 193 14.63 8.72 -7.79
CA HIS A 193 14.34 8.50 -6.38
C HIS A 193 14.94 7.16 -5.90
N LEU A 194 15.87 7.24 -4.94
CA LEU A 194 16.64 6.08 -4.46
C LEU A 194 15.82 5.16 -3.55
N LEU A 195 14.94 5.72 -2.73
CA LEU A 195 14.14 4.96 -1.76
C LEU A 195 12.89 4.33 -2.36
N GLY A 196 12.60 4.62 -3.64
CA GLY A 196 11.34 4.22 -4.26
C GLY A 196 10.17 5.02 -3.72
N ARG A 197 9.00 4.39 -3.65
CA ARG A 197 7.79 4.99 -3.06
C ARG A 197 7.84 4.84 -1.54
N GLU A 198 7.57 5.94 -0.85
CA GLU A 198 7.55 6.03 0.61
C GLU A 198 6.12 6.31 1.08
N THR A 199 5.82 5.99 2.34
CA THR A 199 4.52 6.30 2.96
C THR A 199 4.59 7.66 3.62
N PHE A 200 3.62 8.51 3.31
CA PHE A 200 3.41 9.82 3.90
C PHE A 200 2.07 9.87 4.62
N ILE A 201 1.97 10.79 5.58
CA ILE A 201 0.74 11.06 6.33
C ILE A 201 0.46 12.56 6.29
N ALA A 202 -0.83 12.93 6.27
CA ALA A 202 -1.27 14.31 6.38
C ALA A 202 -2.56 14.42 7.19
N PRO A 203 -2.77 15.51 7.94
CA PRO A 203 -4.04 15.78 8.59
C PRO A 203 -5.12 16.09 7.56
N VAL A 204 -6.34 15.66 7.85
CA VAL A 204 -7.52 15.95 7.03
C VAL A 204 -8.54 16.69 7.86
N ARG A 205 -8.87 17.93 7.47
CA ARG A 205 -10.04 18.61 8.00
C ARG A 205 -11.27 18.14 7.24
N TRP A 206 -12.26 17.67 7.96
CA TRP A 206 -13.50 17.20 7.37
C TRP A 206 -14.69 17.72 8.17
N ASP A 207 -15.09 18.93 7.83
CA ASP A 207 -16.22 19.59 8.47
C ASP A 207 -17.55 18.91 8.11
N LYS A 208 -18.57 19.13 8.92
CA LYS A 208 -19.87 18.52 8.74
C LYS A 208 -20.47 18.84 7.36
N ASN A 209 -20.90 17.81 6.65
CA ASN A 209 -21.44 17.89 5.29
C ASN A 209 -20.51 18.51 4.23
N ALA A 210 -19.23 18.71 4.56
CA ALA A 210 -18.24 19.32 3.66
C ALA A 210 -17.42 18.25 2.93
N TRP A 211 -16.59 18.69 2.01
CA TRP A 211 -15.55 17.88 1.39
C TRP A 211 -14.30 17.83 2.29
N PRO A 212 -13.55 16.72 2.28
CA PRO A 212 -12.29 16.66 3.02
C PRO A 212 -11.25 17.60 2.42
N VAL A 213 -10.48 18.26 3.29
CA VAL A 213 -9.37 19.15 2.92
C VAL A 213 -8.08 18.57 3.51
N VAL A 214 -7.18 18.12 2.64
CA VAL A 214 -5.91 17.53 3.03
C VAL A 214 -4.91 18.63 3.34
N ASN A 215 -4.29 18.60 4.52
CA ASN A 215 -3.24 19.49 5.00
C ASN A 215 -3.52 21.01 4.76
N GLY A 216 -4.79 21.38 4.68
CA GLY A 216 -5.24 22.76 4.43
C GLY A 216 -5.11 23.24 2.99
N ASP A 217 -4.20 22.69 2.19
CA ASP A 217 -3.88 23.15 0.84
C ASP A 217 -3.79 22.04 -0.22
N GLY A 218 -4.05 20.77 0.15
CA GLY A 218 -3.96 19.62 -0.75
C GLY A 218 -2.53 19.23 -1.10
N SER A 219 -1.59 19.39 -0.19
CA SER A 219 -0.19 18.97 -0.33
C SER A 219 0.28 18.10 0.84
N ILE A 220 1.44 17.49 0.70
CA ILE A 220 2.16 16.75 1.75
C ILE A 220 3.40 17.53 2.15
N ALA A 221 3.68 17.58 3.45
CA ALA A 221 4.89 18.15 4.02
C ALA A 221 5.84 17.07 4.54
N LEU A 222 7.14 17.40 4.62
CA LEU A 222 8.14 16.51 5.25
C LEU A 222 8.01 16.44 6.77
N GLN A 223 7.43 17.47 7.36
CA GLN A 223 7.21 17.61 8.81
C GLN A 223 5.84 18.20 9.06
N MET A 224 5.19 17.77 10.13
CA MET A 224 3.90 18.30 10.56
C MET A 224 3.77 18.15 12.08
N ASP A 225 2.93 19.00 12.66
CA ASP A 225 2.54 18.87 14.05
C ASP A 225 1.37 17.90 14.20
N VAL A 226 1.42 17.09 15.25
CA VAL A 226 0.38 16.12 15.60
C VAL A 226 -0.06 16.40 17.05
N PRO A 227 -0.86 17.47 17.28
CA PRO A 227 -1.10 17.97 18.63
C PRO A 227 -2.07 17.10 19.45
N THR A 228 -2.90 16.31 18.81
CA THR A 228 -4.02 15.60 19.46
C THR A 228 -3.75 14.12 19.73
N LEU A 229 -2.80 13.51 19.03
CA LEU A 229 -2.46 12.11 19.22
C LEU A 229 -1.29 11.97 20.20
N PRO A 230 -1.38 11.07 21.20
CA PRO A 230 -0.29 10.88 22.16
C PRO A 230 0.93 10.28 21.46
N GLN A 231 2.10 10.76 21.86
CA GLN A 231 3.36 10.19 21.38
C GLN A 231 3.51 8.76 21.89
N GLN A 232 3.73 7.83 20.97
CA GLN A 232 4.03 6.43 21.24
C GLN A 232 5.42 6.10 20.70
N PRO A 233 6.49 6.31 21.50
CA PRO A 233 7.83 6.02 21.05
C PRO A 233 8.03 4.51 20.89
N PHE A 234 8.67 4.11 19.81
CA PHE A 234 9.17 2.75 19.62
C PHE A 234 10.61 2.67 20.10
N GLU A 235 10.96 1.52 20.69
CA GLU A 235 12.34 1.25 21.04
C GLU A 235 13.22 1.31 19.78
N SER A 236 14.33 2.03 19.89
CA SER A 236 15.32 2.07 18.83
C SER A 236 15.97 0.69 18.70
N LYS A 237 15.74 0.02 17.60
CA LYS A 237 16.44 -1.23 17.29
C LYS A 237 17.88 -0.92 16.88
N THR A 238 18.83 -1.66 17.41
CA THR A 238 20.23 -1.54 16.97
C THR A 238 20.31 -1.90 15.48
N PRO A 239 21.07 -1.15 14.68
CA PRO A 239 21.23 -1.48 13.26
C PRO A 239 22.10 -2.74 13.04
N HIS A 240 22.68 -3.29 14.10
CA HIS A 240 23.58 -4.44 14.05
C HIS A 240 22.82 -5.76 14.30
N THR A 241 23.02 -6.74 13.42
CA THR A 241 22.46 -8.09 13.55
C THR A 241 23.59 -9.10 13.71
N THR A 242 23.53 -9.90 14.76
CA THR A 242 24.52 -10.95 15.06
C THR A 242 24.12 -12.34 14.60
N PHE A 243 22.93 -12.51 14.02
CA PHE A 243 22.35 -13.79 13.58
C PHE A 243 22.28 -14.86 14.69
N ASN A 244 22.11 -14.42 15.94
CA ASN A 244 21.98 -15.29 17.12
C ASN A 244 20.52 -15.73 17.40
N THR A 245 19.67 -15.67 16.40
CA THR A 245 18.26 -16.03 16.43
C THR A 245 18.01 -17.30 15.63
N GLU A 246 16.91 -17.98 15.94
CA GLU A 246 16.49 -19.18 15.18
C GLU A 246 15.80 -18.82 13.85
N LYS A 247 15.25 -17.61 13.75
CA LYS A 247 14.56 -17.11 12.54
C LYS A 247 14.98 -15.66 12.28
N LEU A 248 15.03 -15.31 11.00
CA LEU A 248 15.20 -13.92 10.58
C LEU A 248 13.92 -13.13 10.85
N GLY A 249 14.09 -11.90 11.32
CA GLY A 249 12.96 -10.99 11.56
C GLY A 249 12.34 -10.48 10.24
N PRO A 250 11.19 -9.80 10.32
CA PRO A 250 10.45 -9.30 9.15
C PRO A 250 11.19 -8.16 8.41
N GLU A 251 12.25 -7.61 8.98
CA GLU A 251 13.12 -6.62 8.33
C GLU A 251 13.98 -7.21 7.21
N TRP A 252 14.13 -8.54 7.17
CA TRP A 252 14.86 -9.23 6.13
C TRP A 252 13.93 -9.58 4.97
N ILE A 253 14.38 -9.29 3.75
CA ILE A 253 13.62 -9.53 2.53
C ILE A 253 14.38 -10.48 1.60
N TYR A 254 13.60 -11.17 0.78
CA TYR A 254 14.07 -12.13 -0.20
C TYR A 254 13.62 -11.70 -1.60
N LEU A 255 14.24 -12.27 -2.61
CA LEU A 255 13.71 -12.19 -3.96
C LEU A 255 12.80 -13.38 -4.22
N ARG A 256 11.57 -13.11 -4.66
CA ARG A 256 10.55 -14.13 -4.99
C ARG A 256 10.25 -15.04 -3.79
N ASN A 257 10.02 -16.33 -4.04
CA ASN A 257 9.75 -17.33 -3.01
C ASN A 257 11.06 -18.02 -2.59
N PRO A 258 11.65 -17.69 -1.43
CA PRO A 258 12.94 -18.25 -1.03
C PRO A 258 12.84 -19.75 -0.79
N LYS A 259 13.84 -20.49 -1.26
CA LYS A 259 14.04 -21.91 -0.90
C LYS A 259 14.67 -21.92 0.50
N GLN A 260 13.87 -22.18 1.53
CA GLN A 260 14.27 -22.02 2.94
C GLN A 260 15.50 -22.84 3.32
N GLU A 261 15.71 -23.99 2.69
CA GLU A 261 16.88 -24.85 2.88
C GLU A 261 18.22 -24.19 2.47
N ASN A 262 18.17 -23.05 1.80
CA ASN A 262 19.34 -22.27 1.43
C ASN A 262 19.78 -21.24 2.49
N TYR A 263 18.98 -21.08 3.56
CA TYR A 263 19.17 -20.07 4.60
C TYR A 263 19.27 -20.76 5.96
N ILE A 264 20.48 -20.97 6.47
CA ILE A 264 20.70 -21.73 7.69
C ILE A 264 21.22 -20.81 8.79
N LEU A 265 20.42 -20.66 9.83
CA LEU A 265 20.81 -20.02 11.09
C LEU A 265 21.29 -21.08 12.08
N ASN A 266 22.44 -20.84 12.71
CA ASN A 266 23.03 -21.76 13.69
C ASN A 266 23.24 -21.11 15.07
N GLY A 267 22.57 -19.98 15.34
CA GLY A 267 22.68 -19.20 16.57
C GLY A 267 23.92 -18.31 16.65
N LYS A 268 24.74 -18.23 15.60
CA LYS A 268 25.93 -17.37 15.52
C LYS A 268 26.12 -16.74 14.15
N THR A 269 25.73 -17.43 13.10
CA THR A 269 25.93 -17.01 11.72
C THR A 269 24.74 -17.34 10.88
N LEU A 270 24.55 -16.59 9.81
CA LEU A 270 23.67 -16.94 8.70
C LEU A 270 24.54 -17.56 7.59
N ARG A 271 24.26 -18.82 7.24
CA ARG A 271 24.88 -19.49 6.10
C ARG A 271 23.93 -19.43 4.90
N LEU A 272 24.41 -18.91 3.79
CA LEU A 272 23.72 -18.86 2.52
C LEU A 272 24.32 -19.92 1.58
N LYS A 273 23.47 -20.84 1.10
CA LYS A 273 23.89 -21.84 0.12
C LYS A 273 23.74 -21.26 -1.28
N ALA A 274 24.86 -21.05 -1.97
CA ALA A 274 24.86 -20.58 -3.34
C ALA A 274 24.15 -21.58 -4.30
N THR A 275 23.48 -21.04 -5.30
CA THR A 275 22.83 -21.80 -6.37
C THR A 275 23.19 -21.18 -7.72
N PRO A 276 23.02 -21.89 -8.84
CA PRO A 276 23.25 -21.35 -10.17
C PRO A 276 22.21 -20.31 -10.61
N VAL A 277 21.15 -20.10 -9.81
CA VAL A 277 20.10 -19.10 -10.09
C VAL A 277 20.65 -17.71 -9.81
N ASN A 278 20.73 -16.87 -10.82
CA ASN A 278 21.18 -15.48 -10.68
C ASN A 278 20.01 -14.51 -10.46
N LEU A 279 20.33 -13.24 -10.16
CA LEU A 279 19.33 -12.22 -9.84
C LEU A 279 18.38 -11.88 -11.01
N ASN A 280 18.79 -12.13 -12.25
CA ASN A 280 17.99 -11.88 -13.46
C ASN A 280 17.08 -13.06 -13.81
N SER A 281 17.25 -14.21 -13.16
CA SER A 281 16.42 -15.39 -13.38
C SER A 281 14.99 -15.15 -12.86
N MET A 282 14.01 -15.81 -13.47
CA MET A 282 12.64 -15.87 -12.97
C MET A 282 12.47 -16.83 -11.80
N ASP A 283 13.42 -17.74 -11.56
CA ASP A 283 13.46 -18.62 -10.40
C ASP A 283 13.98 -17.86 -9.16
N SER A 284 13.94 -18.49 -7.99
CA SER A 284 14.30 -17.90 -6.70
C SER A 284 15.80 -18.07 -6.40
N PRO A 285 16.60 -17.01 -6.52
CA PRO A 285 18.00 -17.03 -6.14
C PRO A 285 18.16 -17.09 -4.61
N THR A 286 19.29 -17.55 -4.12
CA THR A 286 19.67 -17.35 -2.72
C THR A 286 20.09 -15.89 -2.55
N PHE A 287 19.18 -15.09 -2.01
CA PHE A 287 19.36 -13.65 -1.81
C PHE A 287 18.72 -13.23 -0.50
N ILE A 288 19.38 -12.37 0.24
CA ILE A 288 18.84 -11.71 1.41
C ILE A 288 19.20 -10.22 1.37
N GLY A 289 18.26 -9.39 1.74
CA GLY A 289 18.44 -7.95 1.74
C GLY A 289 17.71 -7.26 2.89
N ARG A 290 18.00 -5.99 3.06
CA ARG A 290 17.24 -5.07 3.90
C ARG A 290 16.88 -3.85 3.06
N ARG A 291 15.69 -3.28 3.30
CA ARG A 291 15.32 -2.04 2.63
C ARG A 291 16.18 -0.89 3.13
N GLN A 292 16.71 -0.13 2.22
CA GLN A 292 17.31 1.17 2.51
C GLN A 292 16.23 2.11 3.04
N GLN A 293 16.47 2.73 4.20
CA GLN A 293 15.52 3.63 4.87
C GLN A 293 15.91 5.10 4.80
N HIS A 294 17.17 5.40 4.51
CA HIS A 294 17.71 6.75 4.45
C HIS A 294 18.47 6.96 3.15
N ILE A 295 18.50 8.20 2.66
CA ILE A 295 19.24 8.57 1.45
C ILE A 295 20.73 8.32 1.67
N ASP A 296 21.24 8.79 2.81
CA ASP A 296 22.64 8.57 3.22
C ASP A 296 22.69 7.43 4.25
N PHE A 297 23.46 6.40 3.96
CA PHE A 297 23.65 5.26 4.84
C PHE A 297 25.01 4.59 4.64
N THR A 298 25.43 3.84 5.64
CA THR A 298 26.59 2.94 5.57
C THR A 298 26.13 1.55 5.97
N ALA A 299 26.53 0.54 5.23
CA ALA A 299 26.28 -0.86 5.55
C ALA A 299 27.57 -1.67 5.44
N GLY A 300 27.74 -2.64 6.33
CA GLY A 300 28.90 -3.53 6.31
C GLY A 300 28.51 -4.92 6.83
N THR A 301 29.22 -5.92 6.37
CA THR A 301 29.06 -7.30 6.86
C THR A 301 30.40 -8.02 6.83
N SER A 302 30.60 -8.95 7.76
CA SER A 302 31.72 -9.88 7.73
C SER A 302 31.28 -11.18 7.06
N VAL A 303 31.97 -11.57 6.00
CA VAL A 303 31.63 -12.77 5.21
C VAL A 303 32.81 -13.72 5.18
N SER A 304 32.55 -15.00 5.45
CA SER A 304 33.49 -16.09 5.22
C SER A 304 33.05 -16.90 4.01
N TYR A 305 33.87 -16.95 2.99
CA TYR A 305 33.62 -17.72 1.76
C TYR A 305 34.36 -19.07 1.83
N THR A 306 33.67 -20.13 1.44
CA THR A 306 34.30 -21.46 1.36
C THR A 306 34.93 -21.73 -0.01
N HIS A 307 34.38 -21.16 -1.11
CA HIS A 307 34.82 -21.40 -2.48
C HIS A 307 34.44 -20.26 -3.44
N LEU A 308 34.80 -19.00 -3.13
CA LEU A 308 34.53 -17.87 -4.06
C LEU A 308 35.87 -17.17 -4.37
N THR A 309 36.21 -17.12 -5.64
CA THR A 309 37.07 -16.08 -6.16
C THR A 309 36.25 -14.82 -6.36
N LEU A 310 36.52 -13.77 -5.59
CA LEU A 310 35.92 -12.46 -5.86
C LEU A 310 36.41 -12.01 -7.23
N PRO A 311 35.53 -11.41 -8.08
CA PRO A 311 36.00 -10.73 -9.26
C PRO A 311 37.00 -9.67 -8.81
N THR A 312 38.21 -9.74 -9.29
CA THR A 312 39.17 -8.63 -9.17
C THR A 312 38.62 -7.50 -10.05
N THR A 313 38.25 -6.39 -9.41
CA THR A 313 37.91 -5.15 -10.11
C THR A 313 39.08 -4.56 -10.79
#